data_e1beb677114ea226df75c54451fe8e05
#
_entry.id   e1beb677114ea226df75c54451fe8e05
#
_cell.length_a   1.000
_cell.length_b   1.000
_cell.length_c   1.000
_cell.angle_alpha   90.00
_cell.angle_beta   90.00
_cell.angle_gamma   90.00
#
_symmetry.space_group_name_H-M   'P 1'
#
loop_
_entity.id
_entity.type
_entity.pdbx_description
1 polymer ?
#
loop_
_entity_poly.entity_id
_entity_poly.type
_entity_poly.pdbx_seq_one_letter_code
_entity_poly.pdbx_strand_id
1 'polypeptide(L)'
;MGFGFYEGNNFTRLKARFFRFVWKQFESTSSTGKGGATGQPAELQLYGRGFLPEVTLTSDLIRLGGSRNLLSVEWDADAPPGTSVLIQTRTGNELSETLHYFKKDGTEVSKEDYDKLLSIFRGEIVAEETAGSDWEPWSQPYEDPTGSPVTSPSPREFLTLRATLLSDDPEASPTLRSIRLNFSNPVAQSIIGEISPFQVDQLGKEQMFSFYVRPDFGSRDPGFDQLLLVAPSDMPLRFVGLYAGAEDAFGPSADLSSLAVADVEVMQTHADSLQLASPPVGPRSGVEVLRLDFATALFSTGAVLRALLKNSDASEGNWQRVDAGEALVGIKSNTTTLVGTVQSTSLLTEVEVIPRVFTPNGDGVNDQAQFAFKVVRVGDDSPAEVEVFDLAGRRVRQLVEQRDLSTGSYAIGWDGRDDAGALVPPGVYYARLRIDTDTEGAGIDGEQVLKTIAVAY
;
A
#
# COMPACT_ATOMS: atom_id res chain seq x y z
N MET A 1 56.15 -19.01 -9.03
CA MET A 1 55.36 -20.25 -9.03
C MET A 1 55.04 -20.57 -7.58
N GLY A 2 53.80 -20.36 -7.17
CA GLY A 2 53.33 -20.75 -5.83
C GLY A 2 52.83 -22.18 -5.88
N PHE A 3 53.36 -23.05 -5.02
CA PHE A 3 52.83 -24.39 -4.85
C PHE A 3 51.63 -24.29 -3.88
N GLY A 4 50.43 -24.47 -4.40
CA GLY A 4 49.23 -24.63 -3.57
C GLY A 4 49.08 -26.09 -3.17
N PHE A 5 48.99 -26.37 -1.88
CA PHE A 5 48.54 -27.66 -1.38
C PHE A 5 47.05 -27.65 -1.23
N TYR A 6 46.36 -28.57 -1.89
CA TYR A 6 44.95 -28.87 -1.68
C TYR A 6 44.84 -29.97 -0.61
N GLU A 7 44.30 -29.66 0.55
CA GLU A 7 43.82 -30.65 1.50
C GLU A 7 42.29 -30.65 1.48
N GLY A 8 41.72 -31.69 0.91
CA GLY A 8 40.28 -31.91 0.93
C GLY A 8 39.86 -32.74 2.15
N ASN A 9 39.18 -32.16 3.10
CA ASN A 9 38.60 -32.89 4.22
C ASN A 9 37.09 -33.15 3.91
N ASN A 10 36.76 -34.43 3.77
CA ASN A 10 35.35 -34.85 3.63
C ASN A 10 34.73 -35.01 5.02
N PHE A 11 33.67 -34.19 5.28
CA PHE A 11 32.85 -34.33 6.48
C PHE A 11 31.67 -35.24 6.22
N THR A 12 31.17 -35.90 7.27
CA THR A 12 29.82 -36.46 7.25
C THR A 12 28.86 -35.31 7.00
N ARG A 13 27.83 -35.53 6.16
CA ARG A 13 26.84 -34.49 5.84
C ARG A 13 26.27 -33.85 7.11
N LEU A 14 26.45 -32.55 7.25
CA LEU A 14 25.96 -31.76 8.36
C LEU A 14 25.01 -30.68 7.81
N LYS A 15 23.83 -30.57 8.39
CA LYS A 15 22.98 -29.40 8.20
C LYS A 15 23.46 -28.31 9.16
N ALA A 16 24.14 -27.29 8.65
CA ALA A 16 24.69 -26.22 9.49
C ALA A 16 24.37 -24.85 8.87
N ARG A 17 23.90 -23.92 9.71
CA ARG A 17 23.62 -22.53 9.31
C ARG A 17 24.85 -21.65 9.42
N PHE A 18 25.78 -22.00 10.28
CA PHE A 18 27.00 -21.23 10.52
C PHE A 18 28.19 -22.18 10.62
N PHE A 19 29.31 -21.77 10.04
CA PHE A 19 30.58 -22.45 10.14
C PHE A 19 31.57 -21.57 10.89
N ARG A 20 32.28 -22.14 11.84
CA ARG A 20 33.37 -21.47 12.54
C ARG A 20 34.70 -22.16 12.17
N PHE A 21 35.55 -21.45 11.49
CA PHE A 21 36.91 -21.89 11.21
C PHE A 21 37.83 -21.38 12.31
N VAL A 22 38.59 -22.29 12.95
CA VAL A 22 39.55 -21.95 13.98
C VAL A 22 40.94 -22.29 13.48
N TRP A 23 41.69 -21.26 13.13
CA TRP A 23 43.10 -21.42 12.76
C TRP A 23 43.92 -21.54 14.01
N LYS A 24 44.69 -22.67 14.14
CA LYS A 24 45.71 -22.84 15.19
C LYS A 24 47.05 -22.59 14.56
N GLN A 25 47.81 -21.67 15.12
CA GLN A 25 49.19 -21.42 14.71
C GLN A 25 50.04 -22.69 14.99
N PHE A 26 50.66 -23.23 13.96
CA PHE A 26 51.64 -24.29 14.15
C PHE A 26 52.95 -23.68 14.63
N GLU A 27 53.41 -24.07 15.78
CA GLU A 27 54.79 -23.77 16.22
C GLU A 27 55.74 -24.56 15.31
N SER A 28 56.52 -23.85 14.51
CA SER A 28 57.58 -24.46 13.71
C SER A 28 58.70 -24.83 14.65
N THR A 29 58.91 -26.13 14.90
CA THR A 29 60.06 -26.63 15.58
C THR A 29 61.29 -26.74 14.62
N SER A 30 61.63 -25.60 13.99
CA SER A 30 62.88 -25.53 13.21
C SER A 30 64.03 -25.12 14.10
N SER A 31 64.96 -26.02 14.31
CA SER A 31 66.19 -25.85 15.10
C SER A 31 67.22 -24.90 14.50
N THR A 32 66.90 -24.19 13.43
CA THR A 32 67.82 -23.28 12.73
C THR A 32 67.26 -21.84 12.61
N GLY A 33 66.74 -21.23 13.62
CA GLY A 33 66.66 -19.82 13.90
C GLY A 33 66.35 -18.82 12.77
N LYS A 34 65.73 -19.19 11.65
CA LYS A 34 65.29 -18.29 10.60
C LYS A 34 63.78 -18.51 10.30
N GLY A 35 63.03 -17.54 10.65
CA GLY A 35 61.65 -17.26 10.33
C GLY A 35 60.78 -18.39 9.78
N GLY A 36 59.96 -19.02 10.63
CA GLY A 36 58.96 -19.95 10.17
C GLY A 36 57.96 -19.24 9.28
N ALA A 37 57.75 -19.74 8.08
CA ALA A 37 56.63 -19.31 7.23
C ALA A 37 55.33 -19.67 7.96
N THR A 38 54.63 -18.68 8.45
CA THR A 38 53.25 -18.84 8.91
C THR A 38 52.38 -19.13 7.69
N GLY A 39 52.00 -20.40 7.51
CA GLY A 39 51.03 -20.74 6.47
C GLY A 39 49.72 -19.99 6.72
N GLN A 40 49.29 -19.22 5.76
CA GLN A 40 47.99 -18.61 5.77
C GLN A 40 47.09 -19.34 4.78
N PRO A 41 45.81 -19.65 5.13
CA PRO A 41 44.90 -20.16 4.14
C PRO A 41 44.70 -19.09 3.08
N ALA A 42 44.91 -19.41 1.83
CA ALA A 42 44.66 -18.50 0.72
C ALA A 42 43.14 -18.40 0.43
N GLU A 43 42.45 -19.53 0.62
CA GLU A 43 41.04 -19.64 0.34
C GLU A 43 40.43 -20.80 1.14
N LEU A 44 39.20 -20.65 1.61
CA LEU A 44 38.41 -21.70 2.22
C LEU A 44 37.13 -21.88 1.38
N GLN A 45 37.03 -23.04 0.74
CA GLN A 45 35.83 -23.39 -0.04
C GLN A 45 35.03 -24.46 0.70
N LEU A 46 33.74 -24.21 0.91
CA LEU A 46 32.80 -25.16 1.48
C LEU A 46 31.88 -25.66 0.36
N TYR A 47 31.88 -26.95 0.13
CA TYR A 47 31.00 -27.58 -0.85
C TYR A 47 29.86 -28.29 -0.15
N GLY A 48 28.61 -27.89 -0.51
CA GLY A 48 27.40 -28.56 -0.09
C GLY A 48 26.76 -29.33 -1.24
N ARG A 49 25.91 -30.29 -0.91
CA ARG A 49 24.92 -30.84 -1.85
C ARG A 49 23.57 -30.18 -1.53
N GLY A 50 22.82 -29.86 -2.59
CA GLY A 50 21.51 -29.31 -2.47
C GLY A 50 21.38 -27.93 -3.14
N PHE A 51 20.21 -27.38 -3.03
CA PHE A 51 19.87 -26.07 -3.59
C PHE A 51 20.35 -24.96 -2.65
N LEU A 52 20.60 -23.78 -3.24
CA LEU A 52 20.89 -22.58 -2.47
C LEU A 52 19.62 -22.13 -1.71
N PRO A 53 19.76 -21.58 -0.50
CA PRO A 53 18.60 -21.10 0.27
C PRO A 53 17.92 -19.92 -0.40
N GLU A 54 18.65 -19.16 -1.22
CA GLU A 54 18.14 -18.01 -1.96
C GLU A 54 18.82 -17.90 -3.31
N VAL A 55 18.03 -17.70 -4.36
CA VAL A 55 18.50 -17.39 -5.71
C VAL A 55 17.67 -16.24 -6.23
N THR A 56 18.31 -15.12 -6.55
CA THR A 56 17.65 -13.96 -7.17
C THR A 56 17.99 -13.91 -8.65
N LEU A 57 16.95 -13.85 -9.47
CA LEU A 57 17.02 -13.67 -10.91
C LEU A 57 16.45 -12.29 -11.26
N THR A 58 17.16 -11.52 -12.06
CA THR A 58 16.67 -10.24 -12.58
C THR A 58 16.62 -10.33 -14.10
N SER A 59 15.52 -9.88 -14.72
CA SER A 59 15.41 -9.83 -16.16
C SER A 59 16.31 -8.74 -16.74
N ASP A 60 16.66 -8.89 -18.01
CA ASP A 60 17.10 -7.76 -18.81
C ASP A 60 16.02 -6.69 -18.88
N LEU A 61 16.37 -5.51 -19.40
CA LEU A 61 15.44 -4.42 -19.64
C LEU A 61 14.34 -4.84 -20.63
N ILE A 62 13.10 -4.86 -20.17
CA ILE A 62 11.93 -5.16 -20.99
C ILE A 62 11.39 -3.85 -21.56
N ARG A 63 11.33 -3.75 -22.89
CA ARG A 63 10.74 -2.64 -23.63
C ARG A 63 9.31 -2.99 -24.03
N LEU A 64 8.34 -2.19 -23.61
CA LEU A 64 6.92 -2.43 -23.86
C LEU A 64 6.43 -1.88 -25.22
N GLY A 65 7.34 -1.23 -25.98
CA GLY A 65 7.03 -0.65 -27.28
C GLY A 65 6.19 0.61 -27.22
N GLY A 66 6.43 1.41 -26.18
CA GLY A 66 5.75 2.65 -25.83
C GLY A 66 5.19 2.59 -24.41
N SER A 67 4.68 3.70 -23.92
CA SER A 67 4.06 3.79 -22.59
C SER A 67 2.85 2.84 -22.53
N ARG A 68 2.81 1.98 -21.50
CA ARG A 68 1.74 1.00 -21.28
C ARG A 68 1.17 1.11 -19.88
N ASN A 69 -0.15 1.03 -19.79
CA ASN A 69 -0.86 0.90 -18.51
C ASN A 69 -0.71 -0.54 -18.01
N LEU A 70 0.10 -0.73 -16.97
CA LEU A 70 0.39 -2.05 -16.38
C LEU A 70 -0.76 -2.45 -15.46
N LEU A 71 -1.35 -3.62 -15.69
CA LEU A 71 -2.54 -4.09 -15.00
C LEU A 71 -2.19 -5.10 -13.92
N SER A 72 -1.67 -6.24 -14.32
CA SER A 72 -1.37 -7.33 -13.41
C SER A 72 -0.16 -8.14 -13.83
N VAL A 73 0.43 -8.83 -12.86
CA VAL A 73 1.45 -9.85 -13.05
C VAL A 73 0.90 -11.20 -12.59
N GLU A 74 1.10 -12.20 -13.41
CA GLU A 74 0.77 -13.61 -13.15
C GLU A 74 2.04 -14.44 -13.29
N TRP A 75 2.15 -15.54 -12.56
CA TRP A 75 3.26 -16.47 -12.75
C TRP A 75 2.87 -17.91 -12.49
N ASP A 76 3.49 -18.81 -13.25
CA ASP A 76 3.38 -20.25 -13.05
C ASP A 76 4.63 -20.76 -12.35
N ALA A 77 4.46 -21.24 -11.12
CA ALA A 77 5.53 -21.77 -10.30
C ALA A 77 5.07 -23.03 -9.57
N ASP A 78 6.02 -23.94 -9.34
CA ASP A 78 5.89 -25.06 -8.45
C ASP A 78 6.74 -24.79 -7.20
N ALA A 79 6.10 -24.69 -6.06
CA ALA A 79 6.74 -24.38 -4.78
C ALA A 79 6.46 -25.50 -3.77
N PRO A 80 7.32 -26.53 -3.72
CA PRO A 80 7.24 -27.58 -2.71
C PRO A 80 7.24 -27.03 -1.28
N PRO A 81 6.74 -27.79 -0.28
CA PRO A 81 6.74 -27.35 1.10
C PRO A 81 8.12 -26.85 1.57
N GLY A 82 8.17 -25.71 2.26
CA GLY A 82 9.42 -25.06 2.70
C GLY A 82 10.11 -24.26 1.59
N THR A 83 9.45 -24.04 0.44
CA THR A 83 9.98 -23.19 -0.63
C THR A 83 8.96 -22.10 -1.02
N SER A 84 9.44 -21.00 -1.60
CA SER A 84 8.59 -19.92 -2.12
C SER A 84 9.23 -19.20 -3.29
N VAL A 85 8.37 -18.54 -4.09
CA VAL A 85 8.76 -17.67 -5.20
C VAL A 85 8.19 -16.28 -4.96
N LEU A 86 9.07 -15.28 -4.92
CA LEU A 86 8.68 -13.88 -4.77
C LEU A 86 8.91 -13.17 -6.10
N ILE A 87 7.90 -12.51 -6.62
CA ILE A 87 7.98 -11.71 -7.85
C ILE A 87 7.88 -10.24 -7.48
N GLN A 88 8.73 -9.41 -8.07
CA GLN A 88 8.76 -7.96 -7.92
C GLN A 88 8.96 -7.30 -9.29
N THR A 89 8.44 -6.08 -9.42
CA THR A 89 8.64 -5.26 -10.63
C THR A 89 9.31 -3.94 -10.27
N ARG A 90 9.93 -3.34 -11.27
CA ARG A 90 10.46 -2.00 -11.25
C ARG A 90 10.28 -1.38 -12.62
N THR A 91 9.84 -0.14 -12.69
CA THR A 91 9.42 0.52 -13.94
C THR A 91 10.00 1.92 -14.06
N GLY A 92 10.13 2.42 -15.29
CA GLY A 92 10.57 3.79 -15.59
C GLY A 92 10.38 4.14 -17.07
N ASN A 93 10.61 5.40 -17.41
CA ASN A 93 10.60 5.92 -18.78
C ASN A 93 11.97 6.38 -19.24
N GLU A 94 12.87 6.73 -18.30
CA GLU A 94 14.22 7.19 -18.62
C GLU A 94 15.23 6.03 -18.52
N LEU A 95 16.18 6.04 -19.44
CA LEU A 95 17.32 5.14 -19.41
C LEU A 95 18.60 5.93 -19.22
N SER A 96 19.50 5.38 -18.42
CA SER A 96 20.87 5.84 -18.29
C SER A 96 21.78 4.95 -19.12
N GLU A 97 22.77 5.55 -19.76
CA GLU A 97 23.77 4.82 -20.53
C GLU A 97 25.07 4.73 -19.72
N THR A 98 25.54 3.52 -19.48
CA THR A 98 26.84 3.26 -18.87
C THR A 98 27.78 2.74 -19.94
N LEU A 99 28.94 3.38 -20.11
CA LEU A 99 29.93 2.96 -21.09
C LEU A 99 31.00 2.09 -20.43
N HIS A 100 31.13 0.87 -20.94
CA HIS A 100 32.15 -0.11 -20.55
C HIS A 100 33.28 -0.07 -21.55
N TYR A 101 34.50 0.10 -21.08
CA TYR A 101 35.69 0.25 -21.91
C TYR A 101 36.53 -1.03 -21.84
N PHE A 102 36.80 -1.66 -22.97
CA PHE A 102 37.55 -2.89 -23.02
C PHE A 102 38.90 -2.70 -23.71
N LYS A 103 39.92 -3.44 -23.24
CA LYS A 103 41.12 -3.66 -24.01
C LYS A 103 40.86 -4.65 -25.15
N LYS A 104 41.76 -4.70 -26.10
CA LYS A 104 41.67 -5.63 -27.23
C LYS A 104 41.67 -7.12 -26.84
N ASP A 105 42.14 -7.42 -25.65
CA ASP A 105 42.15 -8.78 -25.07
C ASP A 105 40.86 -9.11 -24.31
N GLY A 106 39.87 -8.20 -24.32
CA GLY A 106 38.58 -8.34 -23.63
C GLY A 106 38.62 -7.94 -22.15
N THR A 107 39.72 -7.42 -21.63
CA THR A 107 39.81 -6.94 -20.24
C THR A 107 39.09 -5.58 -20.10
N GLU A 108 38.14 -5.51 -19.21
CA GLU A 108 37.46 -4.22 -18.86
C GLU A 108 38.41 -3.34 -18.06
N VAL A 109 38.38 -2.03 -18.35
CA VAL A 109 39.20 -0.99 -17.71
C VAL A 109 38.40 0.29 -17.48
N SER A 110 38.87 1.14 -16.59
CA SER A 110 38.30 2.47 -16.42
C SER A 110 38.48 3.34 -17.67
N LYS A 111 37.58 4.33 -17.84
CA LYS A 111 37.72 5.33 -18.91
C LYS A 111 39.11 5.97 -18.92
N GLU A 112 39.63 6.33 -17.73
CA GLU A 112 40.94 6.98 -17.59
C GLU A 112 42.06 6.09 -18.09
N ASP A 113 42.01 4.78 -17.79
CA ASP A 113 43.02 3.82 -18.24
C ASP A 113 42.89 3.52 -19.73
N TYR A 114 41.65 3.45 -20.24
CA TYR A 114 41.38 3.30 -21.67
C TYR A 114 41.95 4.46 -22.50
N ASP A 115 41.77 5.70 -22.03
CA ASP A 115 42.29 6.90 -22.72
C ASP A 115 43.82 6.95 -22.76
N LYS A 116 44.50 6.32 -21.79
CA LYS A 116 45.98 6.20 -21.76
C LYS A 116 46.53 5.07 -22.66
N LEU A 117 45.66 4.15 -23.12
CA LEU A 117 46.11 3.08 -24.02
C LEU A 117 46.42 3.59 -25.41
N LEU A 118 47.49 2.99 -25.99
CA LEU A 118 47.77 3.18 -27.43
C LEU A 118 46.60 2.54 -28.23
N SER A 119 46.27 3.12 -29.39
CA SER A 119 45.14 2.67 -30.22
C SER A 119 45.12 1.17 -30.57
N ILE A 120 46.30 0.58 -30.68
CA ILE A 120 46.44 -0.86 -30.98
C ILE A 120 45.96 -1.79 -29.84
N PHE A 121 45.89 -1.28 -28.60
CA PHE A 121 45.45 -2.02 -27.40
C PHE A 121 44.00 -1.65 -26.98
N ARG A 122 43.39 -0.63 -27.62
CA ARG A 122 42.01 -0.28 -27.37
C ARG A 122 41.10 -1.29 -28.03
N GLY A 123 40.21 -1.87 -27.23
CA GLY A 123 39.11 -2.71 -27.67
C GLY A 123 37.83 -1.92 -27.91
N GLU A 124 36.72 -2.57 -27.83
CA GLU A 124 35.41 -1.96 -28.01
C GLU A 124 34.98 -1.13 -26.80
N ILE A 125 34.09 -0.19 -27.05
CA ILE A 125 33.32 0.52 -26.02
C ILE A 125 31.90 -0.04 -26.13
N VAL A 126 31.43 -0.65 -25.06
CA VAL A 126 30.08 -1.23 -25.01
C VAL A 126 29.20 -0.29 -24.18
N ALA A 127 28.10 0.14 -24.76
CA ALA A 127 27.08 0.90 -24.05
C ALA A 127 26.08 -0.07 -23.43
N GLU A 128 25.88 0.02 -22.13
CA GLU A 128 24.85 -0.69 -21.39
C GLU A 128 23.77 0.30 -20.97
N GLU A 129 22.52 0.04 -21.38
CA GLU A 129 21.37 0.82 -20.95
C GLU A 129 20.88 0.27 -19.58
N THR A 130 20.82 1.16 -18.63
CA THR A 130 20.39 0.89 -17.26
C THR A 130 19.22 1.77 -16.85
N ALA A 131 18.61 1.50 -15.70
CA ALA A 131 17.54 2.31 -15.14
C ALA A 131 17.97 3.76 -14.95
N GLY A 132 17.18 4.69 -15.46
CA GLY A 132 17.38 6.14 -15.33
C GLY A 132 16.89 6.72 -14.01
N SER A 133 16.77 8.04 -13.96
CA SER A 133 16.50 8.79 -12.72
C SER A 133 15.03 8.68 -12.25
N ASP A 134 14.10 8.36 -13.14
CA ASP A 134 12.66 8.25 -12.86
C ASP A 134 12.23 6.84 -12.40
N TRP A 135 13.20 5.93 -12.24
CA TRP A 135 12.90 4.57 -11.79
C TRP A 135 12.74 4.51 -10.27
N GLU A 136 11.56 4.06 -9.85
CA GLU A 136 11.26 3.79 -8.45
C GLU A 136 12.02 2.55 -7.92
N PRO A 137 12.11 2.38 -6.59
CA PRO A 137 12.58 1.13 -5.99
C PRO A 137 11.75 -0.09 -6.44
N TRP A 138 12.27 -1.29 -6.20
CA TRP A 138 11.51 -2.52 -6.41
C TRP A 138 10.19 -2.50 -5.63
N SER A 139 9.11 -2.97 -6.26
CA SER A 139 7.81 -3.16 -5.60
C SER A 139 7.94 -4.07 -4.38
N GLN A 140 6.94 -4.06 -3.50
CA GLN A 140 6.77 -5.18 -2.58
C GLN A 140 6.55 -6.47 -3.38
N PRO A 141 6.92 -7.64 -2.83
CA PRO A 141 6.62 -8.91 -3.49
C PRO A 141 5.13 -9.06 -3.73
N TYR A 142 4.78 -9.57 -4.90
CA TYR A 142 3.40 -9.92 -5.25
C TYR A 142 3.00 -11.24 -4.60
N GLU A 143 1.75 -11.34 -4.14
CA GLU A 143 1.27 -12.47 -3.34
C GLU A 143 0.42 -13.46 -4.14
N ASP A 144 -0.42 -12.97 -5.08
CA ASP A 144 -1.33 -13.82 -5.85
C ASP A 144 -0.74 -14.18 -7.21
N PRO A 145 -0.34 -15.45 -7.43
CA PRO A 145 0.20 -15.89 -8.71
C PRO A 145 -0.83 -15.88 -9.86
N THR A 146 -2.13 -15.80 -9.55
CA THR A 146 -3.19 -15.83 -10.55
C THR A 146 -3.54 -14.45 -11.10
N GLY A 147 -3.02 -13.36 -10.50
CA GLY A 147 -3.25 -12.01 -11.01
C GLY A 147 -3.08 -10.89 -9.98
N SER A 148 -1.86 -10.70 -9.47
CA SER A 148 -1.56 -9.54 -8.60
C SER A 148 -1.56 -8.24 -9.39
N PRO A 149 -2.28 -7.19 -8.95
CA PRO A 149 -2.19 -5.86 -9.55
C PRO A 149 -0.76 -5.31 -9.48
N VAL A 150 -0.29 -4.71 -10.56
CA VAL A 150 1.04 -4.07 -10.58
C VAL A 150 1.03 -2.85 -9.67
N THR A 151 1.96 -2.80 -8.71
CA THR A 151 2.11 -1.70 -7.75
C THR A 151 3.20 -0.71 -8.11
N SER A 152 4.12 -1.07 -9.03
CA SER A 152 5.09 -0.12 -9.59
C SER A 152 4.39 0.99 -10.37
N PRO A 153 5.01 2.19 -10.52
CA PRO A 153 4.43 3.29 -11.28
C PRO A 153 4.00 2.88 -12.69
N SER A 154 2.84 3.37 -13.11
CA SER A 154 2.21 3.04 -14.39
C SER A 154 1.35 4.23 -14.88
N PRO A 155 1.34 4.58 -16.17
CA PRO A 155 1.98 3.88 -17.31
C PRO A 155 3.50 4.11 -17.40
N ARG A 156 4.21 3.12 -17.96
CA ARG A 156 5.66 3.22 -18.23
C ARG A 156 6.04 2.51 -19.52
N GLU A 157 7.18 2.88 -20.09
CA GLU A 157 7.72 2.26 -21.30
C GLU A 157 8.65 1.09 -21.02
N PHE A 158 9.34 1.13 -19.87
CA PHE A 158 10.35 0.15 -19.50
C PHE A 158 10.01 -0.53 -18.18
N LEU A 159 10.39 -1.79 -18.10
CA LEU A 159 10.16 -2.61 -16.92
C LEU A 159 11.33 -3.59 -16.72
N THR A 160 11.66 -3.88 -15.48
CA THR A 160 12.47 -5.04 -15.09
C THR A 160 11.70 -5.89 -14.07
N LEU A 161 11.92 -7.20 -14.15
CA LEU A 161 11.35 -8.21 -13.27
C LEU A 161 12.42 -8.78 -12.36
N ARG A 162 12.08 -9.03 -11.12
CA ARG A 162 12.90 -9.79 -10.19
C ARG A 162 12.11 -10.98 -9.69
N ALA A 163 12.72 -12.16 -9.75
CA ALA A 163 12.21 -13.36 -9.14
C ALA A 163 13.21 -13.85 -8.09
N THR A 164 12.76 -13.98 -6.85
CA THR A 164 13.56 -14.54 -5.76
C THR A 164 12.97 -15.89 -5.38
N LEU A 165 13.79 -16.93 -5.54
CA LEU A 165 13.48 -18.31 -5.20
C LEU A 165 14.08 -18.60 -3.82
N LEU A 166 13.22 -18.97 -2.87
CA LEU A 166 13.63 -19.25 -1.49
C LEU A 166 13.43 -20.72 -1.16
N SER A 167 14.34 -21.29 -0.40
CA SER A 167 14.21 -22.66 0.12
C SER A 167 14.80 -22.77 1.53
N ASP A 168 14.00 -23.30 2.44
CA ASP A 168 14.46 -23.70 3.79
C ASP A 168 14.99 -25.13 3.82
N ASP A 169 14.75 -25.92 2.75
CA ASP A 169 15.21 -27.28 2.60
C ASP A 169 16.22 -27.41 1.44
N PRO A 170 17.47 -27.78 1.71
CA PRO A 170 18.48 -27.94 0.65
C PRO A 170 18.14 -29.07 -0.34
N GLU A 171 17.20 -29.94 -0.06
CA GLU A 171 16.77 -31.01 -0.96
C GLU A 171 15.53 -30.63 -1.81
N ALA A 172 14.92 -29.47 -1.54
CA ALA A 172 13.79 -28.94 -2.29
C ALA A 172 14.15 -27.59 -2.93
N SER A 173 13.63 -27.32 -4.11
CA SER A 173 13.76 -26.04 -4.80
C SER A 173 12.47 -25.66 -5.49
N PRO A 174 12.03 -24.41 -5.43
CA PRO A 174 10.91 -23.96 -6.23
C PRO A 174 11.33 -23.88 -7.71
N THR A 175 10.36 -24.02 -8.60
CA THR A 175 10.56 -23.91 -10.04
C THR A 175 9.63 -22.83 -10.59
N LEU A 176 10.19 -21.79 -11.18
CA LEU A 176 9.45 -20.77 -11.90
C LEU A 176 9.43 -21.12 -13.38
N ARG A 177 8.23 -21.30 -13.98
CA ARG A 177 8.07 -21.68 -15.38
C ARG A 177 7.86 -20.48 -16.28
N SER A 178 7.01 -19.56 -15.85
CA SER A 178 6.71 -18.36 -16.64
C SER A 178 6.21 -17.22 -15.77
N ILE A 179 6.42 -15.99 -16.27
CA ILE A 179 5.80 -14.78 -15.76
C ILE A 179 5.04 -14.15 -16.91
N ARG A 180 3.79 -13.71 -16.68
CA ARG A 180 2.96 -13.00 -17.63
C ARG A 180 2.65 -11.63 -17.10
N LEU A 181 2.83 -10.61 -17.92
CA LEU A 181 2.43 -9.24 -17.69
C LEU A 181 1.21 -8.90 -18.52
N ASN A 182 0.17 -8.42 -17.87
CA ASN A 182 -1.02 -7.89 -18.51
C ASN A 182 -0.93 -6.37 -18.54
N PHE A 183 -1.14 -5.77 -19.70
CA PHE A 183 -1.10 -4.33 -19.89
C PHE A 183 -2.07 -3.89 -20.98
N SER A 184 -2.45 -2.61 -20.97
CA SER A 184 -3.30 -1.98 -21.97
C SER A 184 -2.69 -0.69 -22.49
N ASN A 185 -3.34 -0.09 -23.48
CA ASN A 185 -3.02 1.29 -23.87
C ASN A 185 -3.47 2.24 -22.75
N PRO A 186 -2.66 3.26 -22.42
CA PRO A 186 -3.04 4.24 -21.42
C PRO A 186 -4.11 5.20 -21.93
N VAL A 187 -4.92 5.77 -21.03
CA VAL A 187 -5.85 6.85 -21.35
C VAL A 187 -5.16 8.21 -21.40
N ALA A 188 -4.06 8.34 -20.67
CA ALA A 188 -3.13 9.48 -20.70
C ALA A 188 -1.70 8.98 -20.48
N GLN A 189 -0.71 9.70 -20.99
CA GLN A 189 0.71 9.35 -20.89
C GLN A 189 1.19 9.24 -19.44
N SER A 190 0.73 10.15 -18.59
CA SER A 190 0.86 10.06 -17.14
C SER A 190 -0.34 10.73 -16.45
N ILE A 191 -0.63 10.32 -15.24
CA ILE A 191 -1.69 10.91 -14.41
C ILE A 191 -1.16 10.99 -12.99
N ILE A 192 -1.06 12.20 -12.47
CA ILE A 192 -0.69 12.43 -11.07
C ILE A 192 -1.86 13.04 -10.31
N GLY A 193 -1.90 12.80 -9.01
CA GLY A 193 -2.94 13.34 -8.16
C GLY A 193 -2.49 13.58 -6.73
N GLU A 194 -3.22 14.46 -6.06
CA GLU A 194 -3.01 14.80 -4.67
C GLU A 194 -4.31 15.15 -3.98
N ILE A 195 -4.31 15.03 -2.65
CA ILE A 195 -5.46 15.36 -1.82
C ILE A 195 -5.19 16.56 -0.92
N SER A 196 -6.18 17.44 -0.76
CA SER A 196 -6.10 18.60 0.13
C SER A 196 -7.43 18.81 0.88
N PRO A 197 -7.40 19.06 2.21
CA PRO A 197 -6.24 18.92 3.08
C PRO A 197 -5.86 17.44 3.21
N PHE A 198 -4.56 17.13 3.40
CA PHE A 198 -4.13 15.76 3.65
C PHE A 198 -4.00 15.44 5.15
N GLN A 199 -3.96 16.46 6.00
CA GLN A 199 -3.94 16.31 7.45
C GLN A 199 -5.35 16.48 8.01
N VAL A 200 -5.71 15.58 8.92
CA VAL A 200 -7.02 15.51 9.57
C VAL A 200 -6.84 15.68 11.07
N ASP A 201 -7.38 16.76 11.64
CA ASP A 201 -7.21 17.09 13.06
C ASP A 201 -8.22 16.39 13.97
N GLN A 202 -9.38 15.96 13.44
CA GLN A 202 -10.46 15.32 14.18
C GLN A 202 -10.88 14.03 13.51
N LEU A 203 -10.45 12.91 14.08
CA LEU A 203 -10.86 11.59 13.64
C LEU A 203 -12.36 11.35 13.90
N GLY A 204 -13.02 10.59 13.02
CA GLY A 204 -14.43 10.25 13.10
C GLY A 204 -15.39 11.38 12.70
N LYS A 205 -14.91 12.60 12.45
CA LYS A 205 -15.74 13.73 12.01
C LYS A 205 -15.74 13.85 10.50
N GLU A 206 -16.92 14.00 9.90
CA GLU A 206 -17.05 14.28 8.47
C GLU A 206 -16.41 15.63 8.15
N GLN A 207 -15.55 15.65 7.16
CA GLN A 207 -14.83 16.83 6.64
C GLN A 207 -14.85 16.80 5.11
N MET A 208 -14.60 17.99 4.54
CA MET A 208 -14.50 18.17 3.08
C MET A 208 -13.07 17.99 2.62
N PHE A 209 -12.92 17.27 1.53
CA PHE A 209 -11.64 17.05 0.85
C PHE A 209 -11.77 17.34 -0.63
N SER A 210 -10.65 17.76 -1.23
CA SER A 210 -10.54 17.94 -2.66
C SER A 210 -9.44 17.01 -3.18
N PHE A 211 -9.77 16.13 -4.12
CA PHE A 211 -8.81 15.30 -4.82
C PHE A 211 -8.52 15.93 -6.18
N TYR A 212 -7.27 16.32 -6.41
CA TYR A 212 -6.82 16.93 -7.64
C TYR A 212 -6.19 15.88 -8.53
N VAL A 213 -6.47 15.94 -9.82
CA VAL A 213 -5.94 15.04 -10.84
C VAL A 213 -5.41 15.87 -11.99
N ARG A 214 -4.14 15.65 -12.33
CA ARG A 214 -3.49 16.26 -13.50
C ARG A 214 -3.12 15.16 -14.49
N PRO A 215 -3.85 15.04 -15.60
CA PRO A 215 -3.46 14.21 -16.71
C PRO A 215 -2.42 14.91 -17.58
N ASP A 216 -1.43 14.17 -18.05
CA ASP A 216 -0.54 14.57 -19.13
C ASP A 216 -0.85 13.72 -20.36
N PHE A 217 -1.26 14.38 -21.44
CA PHE A 217 -1.72 13.71 -22.63
C PHE A 217 -0.68 13.75 -23.75
N GLY A 218 -0.34 12.59 -24.26
CA GLY A 218 0.24 12.46 -25.59
C GLY A 218 -0.80 12.81 -26.68
N SER A 219 -0.34 13.21 -27.85
CA SER A 219 -1.21 13.65 -28.95
C SER A 219 -2.20 12.60 -29.46
N ARG A 220 -1.97 11.33 -29.13
CA ARG A 220 -2.79 10.18 -29.58
C ARG A 220 -3.57 9.51 -28.45
N ASP A 221 -3.43 10.02 -27.22
CA ASP A 221 -4.14 9.43 -26.10
C ASP A 221 -5.65 9.63 -26.25
N PRO A 222 -6.44 8.61 -25.94
CA PRO A 222 -7.90 8.68 -26.11
C PRO A 222 -8.57 9.58 -25.07
N GLY A 223 -7.88 9.88 -23.95
CA GLY A 223 -8.50 10.55 -22.82
C GLY A 223 -9.41 9.61 -22.02
N PHE A 224 -10.20 10.18 -21.13
CA PHE A 224 -11.11 9.45 -20.23
C PHE A 224 -12.43 10.22 -20.03
N ASP A 225 -13.46 9.49 -19.59
CA ASP A 225 -14.79 9.99 -19.26
C ASP A 225 -15.33 9.38 -17.96
N GLN A 226 -14.57 8.51 -17.30
CA GLN A 226 -14.92 7.93 -16.02
C GLN A 226 -13.80 8.11 -15.00
N LEU A 227 -14.19 8.42 -13.76
CA LEU A 227 -13.33 8.52 -12.60
C LEU A 227 -13.88 7.62 -11.50
N LEU A 228 -13.01 6.83 -10.89
CA LEU A 228 -13.31 6.01 -9.71
C LEU A 228 -12.37 6.42 -8.58
N LEU A 229 -12.92 6.88 -7.46
CA LEU A 229 -12.20 7.11 -6.22
C LEU A 229 -12.58 6.02 -5.22
N VAL A 230 -11.59 5.34 -4.65
CA VAL A 230 -11.75 4.26 -3.68
C VAL A 230 -11.02 4.62 -2.40
N ALA A 231 -11.71 4.52 -1.28
CA ALA A 231 -11.19 4.69 0.07
C ALA A 231 -11.16 3.33 0.80
N PRO A 232 -10.51 3.21 1.98
CA PRO A 232 -10.70 2.08 2.89
C PRO A 232 -12.17 1.86 3.25
N SER A 233 -12.56 0.62 3.53
CA SER A 233 -13.96 0.22 3.72
C SER A 233 -14.69 0.90 4.89
N ASP A 234 -13.95 1.43 5.86
CA ASP A 234 -14.46 2.20 7.00
C ASP A 234 -14.71 3.70 6.69
N MET A 235 -14.39 4.15 5.46
CA MET A 235 -14.50 5.55 5.04
C MET A 235 -15.58 5.75 3.98
N PRO A 236 -16.84 6.02 4.36
CA PRO A 236 -17.89 6.32 3.37
C PRO A 236 -17.58 7.63 2.66
N LEU A 237 -17.67 7.62 1.34
CA LEU A 237 -17.45 8.77 0.46
C LEU A 237 -18.80 9.38 0.04
N ARG A 238 -18.94 10.69 0.18
CA ARG A 238 -20.10 11.44 -0.30
C ARG A 238 -19.67 12.48 -1.33
N PHE A 239 -20.13 12.35 -2.55
CA PHE A 239 -19.89 13.29 -3.64
C PHE A 239 -20.39 14.69 -3.31
N VAL A 240 -19.62 15.72 -3.68
CA VAL A 240 -20.00 17.13 -3.52
C VAL A 240 -19.93 17.87 -4.86
N GLY A 241 -18.87 17.70 -5.64
CA GLY A 241 -18.74 18.36 -6.93
C GLY A 241 -17.54 17.90 -7.72
N LEU A 242 -17.59 18.08 -9.04
CA LEU A 242 -16.48 17.87 -9.96
C LEU A 242 -16.23 19.15 -10.74
N TYR A 243 -14.97 19.57 -10.81
CA TYR A 243 -14.54 20.81 -11.48
C TYR A 243 -13.40 20.49 -12.43
N ALA A 244 -13.34 21.18 -13.58
CA ALA A 244 -12.31 20.97 -14.59
C ALA A 244 -11.90 22.29 -15.22
N GLY A 245 -10.62 22.48 -15.51
CA GLY A 245 -10.13 23.70 -16.14
C GLY A 245 -8.62 23.74 -16.29
N ALA A 246 -8.12 24.89 -16.71
CA ALA A 246 -6.70 25.18 -16.72
C ALA A 246 -6.17 25.33 -15.28
N GLU A 247 -4.89 25.10 -15.05
CA GLU A 247 -4.28 25.13 -13.73
C GLU A 247 -4.46 26.46 -13.00
N ASP A 248 -4.27 27.58 -13.71
CA ASP A 248 -4.38 28.93 -13.18
C ASP A 248 -5.80 29.29 -12.71
N ALA A 249 -6.82 28.59 -13.21
CA ALA A 249 -8.21 28.76 -12.81
C ALA A 249 -8.50 28.25 -11.39
N PHE A 250 -7.64 27.44 -10.78
CA PHE A 250 -7.81 26.89 -9.43
C PHE A 250 -7.10 27.67 -8.31
N GLY A 251 -6.78 28.94 -8.55
CA GLY A 251 -6.15 29.80 -7.54
C GLY A 251 -6.99 30.05 -6.29
N PRO A 252 -6.43 30.67 -5.23
CA PRO A 252 -7.13 30.88 -3.94
C PRO A 252 -8.45 31.67 -4.00
N SER A 253 -8.65 32.45 -5.08
CA SER A 253 -9.86 33.26 -5.32
C SER A 253 -10.70 32.72 -6.48
N ALA A 254 -10.53 31.44 -6.84
CA ALA A 254 -11.22 30.83 -7.96
C ALA A 254 -12.74 30.82 -7.77
N ASP A 255 -13.49 31.26 -8.80
CA ASP A 255 -14.92 31.02 -8.89
C ASP A 255 -15.17 29.59 -9.40
N LEU A 256 -15.28 28.65 -8.47
CA LEU A 256 -15.51 27.25 -8.80
C LEU A 256 -16.83 27.02 -9.56
N SER A 257 -17.79 27.93 -9.46
CA SER A 257 -19.05 27.78 -10.19
C SER A 257 -18.86 27.79 -11.70
N SER A 258 -17.87 28.55 -12.19
CA SER A 258 -17.51 28.62 -13.61
C SER A 258 -16.72 27.37 -14.10
N LEU A 259 -16.14 26.58 -13.20
CA LEU A 259 -15.36 25.39 -13.48
C LEU A 259 -16.17 24.11 -13.26
N ALA A 260 -17.40 24.21 -12.72
CA ALA A 260 -18.23 23.06 -12.44
C ALA A 260 -18.52 22.26 -13.72
N VAL A 261 -18.22 20.95 -13.69
CA VAL A 261 -18.51 20.05 -14.81
C VAL A 261 -20.00 19.79 -14.82
N ALA A 262 -20.64 20.11 -15.95
CA ALA A 262 -22.04 19.76 -16.18
C ALA A 262 -22.18 18.27 -16.51
N ASP A 263 -23.38 17.73 -16.31
CA ASP A 263 -23.75 16.35 -16.70
C ASP A 263 -22.85 15.27 -16.05
N VAL A 264 -22.50 15.45 -14.77
CA VAL A 264 -21.81 14.42 -13.98
C VAL A 264 -22.83 13.42 -13.46
N GLU A 265 -22.67 12.15 -13.84
CA GLU A 265 -23.46 11.05 -13.30
C GLU A 265 -22.69 10.35 -12.17
N VAL A 266 -23.32 10.24 -11.00
CA VAL A 266 -22.74 9.53 -9.85
C VAL A 266 -23.26 8.10 -9.85
N MET A 267 -22.35 7.14 -10.07
CA MET A 267 -22.61 5.70 -10.11
C MET A 267 -22.03 5.04 -8.85
N GLN A 268 -22.55 5.41 -7.69
CA GLN A 268 -22.01 4.87 -6.42
C GLN A 268 -22.57 3.47 -6.16
N THR A 269 -21.69 2.47 -6.13
CA THR A 269 -22.05 1.06 -5.86
C THR A 269 -21.77 0.65 -4.42
N HIS A 270 -20.77 1.25 -3.78
CA HIS A 270 -20.35 0.99 -2.39
C HIS A 270 -20.16 2.31 -1.63
N ALA A 271 -20.30 2.26 -0.31
CA ALA A 271 -20.16 3.46 0.52
C ALA A 271 -18.73 4.05 0.47
N ASP A 272 -17.72 3.22 0.29
CA ASP A 272 -16.29 3.56 0.25
C ASP A 272 -15.76 3.90 -1.14
N SER A 273 -16.63 4.00 -2.14
CA SER A 273 -16.23 4.31 -3.51
C SER A 273 -17.17 5.29 -4.19
N LEU A 274 -16.59 6.19 -4.99
CA LEU A 274 -17.29 7.11 -5.88
C LEU A 274 -16.88 6.83 -7.31
N GLN A 275 -17.78 6.29 -8.12
CA GLN A 275 -17.61 6.19 -9.56
C GLN A 275 -18.43 7.29 -10.23
N LEU A 276 -17.76 8.09 -11.06
CA LEU A 276 -18.33 9.21 -11.77
C LEU A 276 -18.20 8.99 -13.28
N ALA A 277 -19.26 9.32 -14.03
CA ALA A 277 -19.15 9.56 -15.46
C ALA A 277 -19.26 11.06 -15.72
N SER A 278 -18.50 11.58 -16.66
CA SER A 278 -18.41 12.99 -17.03
C SER A 278 -18.25 13.16 -18.54
N PRO A 279 -18.41 14.37 -19.09
CA PRO A 279 -17.97 14.65 -20.44
C PRO A 279 -16.49 14.24 -20.65
N PRO A 280 -16.11 13.77 -21.86
CA PRO A 280 -14.77 13.28 -22.13
C PRO A 280 -13.70 14.34 -21.90
N VAL A 281 -12.64 13.97 -21.21
CA VAL A 281 -11.43 14.78 -20.99
C VAL A 281 -10.27 14.12 -21.76
N GLY A 282 -9.62 14.92 -22.61
CA GLY A 282 -8.52 14.42 -23.45
C GLY A 282 -7.64 15.54 -23.99
N PRO A 283 -6.71 15.24 -24.92
CA PRO A 283 -5.70 16.19 -25.39
C PRO A 283 -6.25 17.52 -25.95
N ARG A 284 -7.53 17.56 -26.32
CA ARG A 284 -8.18 18.73 -26.95
C ARG A 284 -9.23 19.37 -26.06
N SER A 285 -9.42 18.86 -24.84
CA SER A 285 -10.45 19.40 -23.93
C SER A 285 -10.09 20.75 -23.31
N GLY A 286 -8.81 21.12 -23.30
CA GLY A 286 -8.31 22.29 -22.57
C GLY A 286 -8.32 22.12 -21.03
N VAL A 287 -8.56 20.92 -20.55
CA VAL A 287 -8.53 20.59 -19.12
C VAL A 287 -7.12 20.16 -18.75
N GLU A 288 -6.49 20.89 -17.84
CA GLU A 288 -5.18 20.59 -17.28
C GLU A 288 -5.31 19.95 -15.90
N VAL A 289 -6.34 20.34 -15.13
CA VAL A 289 -6.59 19.83 -13.78
C VAL A 289 -8.08 19.54 -13.62
N LEU A 290 -8.37 18.38 -12.99
CA LEU A 290 -9.68 18.07 -12.42
C LEU A 290 -9.60 18.18 -10.91
N ARG A 291 -10.68 18.64 -10.28
CA ARG A 291 -10.87 18.67 -8.84
C ARG A 291 -12.16 17.95 -8.50
N LEU A 292 -12.06 16.88 -7.72
CA LEU A 292 -13.18 16.17 -7.13
C LEU A 292 -13.33 16.58 -5.68
N ASP A 293 -14.42 17.25 -5.34
CA ASP A 293 -14.79 17.56 -3.96
C ASP A 293 -15.70 16.46 -3.41
N PHE A 294 -15.36 15.97 -2.23
CA PHE A 294 -16.13 14.96 -1.52
C PHE A 294 -16.03 15.14 -0.02
N ALA A 295 -16.98 14.54 0.71
CA ALA A 295 -16.98 14.52 2.17
C ALA A 295 -16.76 13.09 2.67
N THR A 296 -15.95 12.95 3.71
CA THR A 296 -15.71 11.67 4.40
C THR A 296 -15.22 11.91 5.82
N ALA A 297 -15.17 10.85 6.63
CA ALA A 297 -14.57 10.85 7.95
C ALA A 297 -13.40 9.87 7.98
N LEU A 298 -12.25 10.30 8.49
CA LEU A 298 -11.10 9.43 8.74
C LEU A 298 -11.21 8.84 10.14
N PHE A 299 -11.21 7.51 10.25
CA PHE A 299 -11.32 6.81 11.54
C PHE A 299 -9.99 6.25 12.04
N SER A 300 -9.04 6.03 11.15
CA SER A 300 -7.68 5.53 11.43
C SER A 300 -6.64 6.65 11.40
N THR A 301 -5.39 6.35 11.76
CA THR A 301 -4.29 7.33 11.72
C THR A 301 -3.79 7.64 10.31
N GLY A 302 -4.22 6.88 9.32
CA GLY A 302 -3.88 7.11 7.91
C GLY A 302 -4.76 6.29 6.98
N ALA A 303 -5.07 6.86 5.82
CA ALA A 303 -5.84 6.21 4.78
C ALA A 303 -5.30 6.58 3.40
N VAL A 304 -5.06 5.58 2.57
CA VAL A 304 -4.64 5.78 1.18
C VAL A 304 -5.88 5.76 0.29
N LEU A 305 -6.13 6.86 -0.43
CA LEU A 305 -7.17 6.91 -1.44
C LEU A 305 -6.57 6.54 -2.80
N ARG A 306 -7.28 5.72 -3.55
CA ARG A 306 -6.89 5.30 -4.90
C ARG A 306 -7.85 5.88 -5.91
N ALA A 307 -7.34 6.69 -6.83
CA ALA A 307 -8.10 7.19 -7.96
C ALA A 307 -7.71 6.45 -9.24
N LEU A 308 -8.70 6.16 -10.07
CA LEU A 308 -8.54 5.48 -11.34
C LEU A 308 -9.36 6.19 -12.41
N LEU A 309 -8.83 6.24 -13.63
CA LEU A 309 -9.50 6.85 -14.79
C LEU A 309 -9.70 5.81 -15.89
N LYS A 310 -10.78 5.94 -16.65
CA LYS A 310 -11.13 5.01 -17.71
C LYS A 310 -11.78 5.75 -18.88
N ASN A 311 -11.55 5.24 -20.08
CA ASN A 311 -12.31 5.61 -21.27
C ASN A 311 -13.36 4.55 -21.53
N SER A 312 -14.64 4.94 -21.52
CA SER A 312 -15.76 4.01 -21.72
C SER A 312 -15.85 3.47 -23.16
N ASP A 313 -15.32 4.22 -24.14
CA ASP A 313 -15.33 3.84 -25.57
C ASP A 313 -14.14 2.95 -25.94
N ALA A 314 -13.13 2.78 -25.04
CA ALA A 314 -11.99 1.95 -25.32
C ALA A 314 -12.38 0.46 -25.29
N SER A 315 -11.98 -0.27 -26.34
CA SER A 315 -12.31 -1.70 -26.51
C SER A 315 -11.82 -2.59 -25.35
N GLU A 316 -10.74 -2.20 -24.70
CA GLU A 316 -10.17 -2.93 -23.56
C GLU A 316 -10.73 -2.46 -22.22
N GLY A 317 -11.28 -1.23 -22.16
CA GLY A 317 -12.02 -0.69 -21.02
C GLY A 317 -11.32 -0.73 -19.66
N ASN A 318 -9.99 -0.70 -19.64
CA ASN A 318 -9.19 -0.87 -18.42
C ASN A 318 -9.01 0.46 -17.65
N TRP A 319 -9.02 0.36 -16.33
CA TRP A 319 -8.74 1.46 -15.45
C TRP A 319 -7.25 1.78 -15.42
N GLN A 320 -6.90 3.06 -15.51
CA GLN A 320 -5.54 3.57 -15.30
C GLN A 320 -5.48 4.26 -13.95
N ARG A 321 -4.48 3.90 -13.14
CA ARG A 321 -4.26 4.48 -11.81
C ARG A 321 -3.73 5.90 -11.91
N VAL A 322 -4.14 6.73 -10.94
CA VAL A 322 -3.56 8.04 -10.65
C VAL A 322 -2.41 7.83 -9.66
N ASP A 323 -1.19 8.23 -10.02
CA ASP A 323 -0.04 8.18 -9.14
C ASP A 323 0.00 9.41 -8.22
N ALA A 324 0.57 9.28 -7.02
CA ALA A 324 0.73 10.42 -6.12
C ALA A 324 1.75 11.42 -6.69
N GLY A 325 1.43 12.71 -6.63
CA GLY A 325 2.30 13.76 -7.15
C GLY A 325 1.67 15.15 -7.06
N GLU A 326 2.44 16.20 -7.32
CA GLU A 326 1.99 17.60 -7.31
C GLU A 326 1.08 17.86 -8.52
N ALA A 327 -0.24 17.75 -8.33
CA ALA A 327 -1.23 17.96 -9.39
C ALA A 327 -1.58 19.43 -9.59
N LEU A 328 -1.48 20.26 -8.56
CA LEU A 328 -1.77 21.68 -8.60
C LEU A 328 -0.72 22.49 -7.83
N VAL A 329 0.01 23.33 -8.51
CA VAL A 329 0.99 24.23 -7.87
C VAL A 329 0.32 25.13 -6.83
N GLY A 330 0.89 25.17 -5.63
CA GLY A 330 0.36 25.97 -4.51
C GLY A 330 -0.44 25.18 -3.47
N ILE A 331 -0.78 23.93 -3.73
CA ILE A 331 -1.26 22.99 -2.73
C ILE A 331 -0.04 22.35 -2.06
N LYS A 332 0.04 22.45 -0.74
CA LYS A 332 1.13 21.82 0.03
C LYS A 332 0.80 20.35 0.31
N SER A 333 0.67 19.57 -0.73
CA SER A 333 0.40 18.15 -0.67
C SER A 333 1.43 17.42 -1.54
N ASN A 334 1.18 16.58 -2.37
CA ASN A 334 1.86 15.63 -3.25
C ASN A 334 1.54 14.17 -2.89
N THR A 335 0.51 13.97 -2.12
CA THR A 335 0.13 12.64 -1.63
C THR A 335 -1.35 12.37 -1.85
N THR A 336 -1.70 11.10 -1.99
CA THR A 336 -3.07 10.60 -2.00
C THR A 336 -3.46 9.97 -0.66
N THR A 337 -2.63 10.21 0.37
CA THR A 337 -2.81 9.65 1.71
C THR A 337 -3.30 10.72 2.66
N LEU A 338 -4.39 10.44 3.36
CA LEU A 338 -4.84 11.21 4.50
C LEU A 338 -4.07 10.78 5.75
N VAL A 339 -3.65 11.73 6.57
CA VAL A 339 -2.92 11.49 7.83
C VAL A 339 -3.67 12.14 8.97
N GLY A 340 -4.13 11.31 9.93
CA GLY A 340 -4.74 11.78 11.16
C GLY A 340 -3.70 12.31 12.13
N THR A 341 -3.82 13.58 12.53
CA THR A 341 -3.02 14.14 13.62
C THR A 341 -3.66 13.77 14.94
N VAL A 342 -2.97 12.93 15.73
CA VAL A 342 -3.50 12.42 17.00
C VAL A 342 -3.36 13.50 18.07
N GLN A 343 -4.42 14.28 18.29
CA GLN A 343 -4.50 15.21 19.42
C GLN A 343 -5.22 14.63 20.65
N SER A 344 -5.98 13.54 20.50
CA SER A 344 -6.75 12.88 21.54
C SER A 344 -6.35 11.43 21.70
N THR A 345 -6.30 10.95 22.95
CA THR A 345 -6.14 9.52 23.26
C THR A 345 -7.47 8.75 23.22
N SER A 346 -8.59 9.42 22.95
CA SER A 346 -9.93 8.80 22.94
C SER A 346 -10.07 7.79 21.79
N LEU A 347 -10.65 6.64 22.10
CA LEU A 347 -11.03 5.59 21.17
C LEU A 347 -12.49 5.69 20.77
N LEU A 348 -13.32 6.42 21.59
CA LEU A 348 -14.74 6.61 21.43
C LEU A 348 -15.04 8.08 21.21
N THR A 349 -15.68 8.41 20.11
CA THR A 349 -16.10 9.78 19.77
C THR A 349 -17.59 9.83 19.43
N GLU A 350 -18.18 11.02 19.57
CA GLU A 350 -19.59 11.28 19.25
C GLU A 350 -20.58 10.27 19.91
N VAL A 351 -20.34 9.92 21.19
CA VAL A 351 -21.19 8.99 21.92
C VAL A 351 -22.49 9.68 22.33
N GLU A 352 -23.60 9.31 21.73
CA GLU A 352 -24.92 9.89 21.94
C GLU A 352 -25.97 8.83 22.21
N VAL A 353 -27.07 9.22 22.87
CA VAL A 353 -28.28 8.41 23.07
C VAL A 353 -29.44 9.18 22.52
N ILE A 354 -30.14 8.60 21.54
CA ILE A 354 -31.22 9.26 20.81
C ILE A 354 -32.44 8.33 20.68
N PRO A 355 -33.63 8.71 21.17
CA PRO A 355 -33.88 9.81 22.09
C PRO A 355 -33.37 9.50 23.51
N ARG A 356 -33.09 10.53 24.32
CA ARG A 356 -32.66 10.35 25.72
C ARG A 356 -33.77 9.87 26.63
N VAL A 357 -35.02 10.07 26.22
CA VAL A 357 -36.22 9.57 26.88
C VAL A 357 -37.04 8.85 25.82
N PHE A 358 -37.38 7.60 26.05
CA PHE A 358 -38.17 6.79 25.12
C PHE A 358 -39.30 6.05 25.84
N THR A 359 -40.29 5.63 25.07
CA THR A 359 -41.56 5.06 25.58
C THR A 359 -41.83 3.72 24.88
N PRO A 360 -41.30 2.61 25.39
CA PRO A 360 -41.43 1.28 24.75
C PRO A 360 -42.83 0.68 24.96
N ASN A 361 -43.86 1.33 24.48
CA ASN A 361 -45.28 0.96 24.64
C ASN A 361 -45.84 0.27 23.39
N GLY A 362 -45.09 0.21 22.29
CA GLY A 362 -45.46 -0.47 21.04
C GLY A 362 -46.38 0.33 20.12
N ASP A 363 -46.47 1.66 20.30
CA ASP A 363 -47.26 2.55 19.45
C ASP A 363 -46.54 3.00 18.17
N GLY A 364 -45.28 2.63 18.00
CA GLY A 364 -44.42 2.97 16.85
C GLY A 364 -43.75 4.33 16.99
N VAL A 365 -43.87 5.01 18.13
CA VAL A 365 -43.29 6.34 18.37
C VAL A 365 -42.32 6.27 19.57
N ASN A 366 -41.03 6.48 19.34
CA ASN A 366 -40.00 6.41 20.39
C ASN A 366 -40.00 5.11 21.18
N ASP A 367 -40.33 3.99 20.56
CA ASP A 367 -40.31 2.66 21.18
C ASP A 367 -38.91 2.10 21.47
N GLN A 368 -37.90 2.70 20.86
CA GLN A 368 -36.48 2.31 20.99
C GLN A 368 -35.62 3.54 21.16
N ALA A 369 -34.53 3.38 21.89
CA ALA A 369 -33.43 4.34 21.93
C ALA A 369 -32.22 3.76 21.22
N GLN A 370 -31.48 4.59 20.49
CA GLN A 370 -30.26 4.22 19.82
C GLN A 370 -29.03 4.78 20.55
N PHE A 371 -28.05 3.96 20.78
CA PHE A 371 -26.70 4.35 21.19
C PHE A 371 -25.86 4.51 19.94
N ALA A 372 -25.65 5.78 19.52
CA ALA A 372 -24.80 6.14 18.39
C ALA A 372 -23.41 6.48 18.91
N PHE A 373 -22.38 5.92 18.32
CA PHE A 373 -20.99 6.19 18.68
C PHE A 373 -20.06 5.86 17.51
N LYS A 374 -18.88 6.46 17.56
CA LYS A 374 -17.81 6.16 16.61
C LYS A 374 -16.61 5.59 17.33
N VAL A 375 -16.04 4.54 16.74
CA VAL A 375 -14.81 3.89 17.19
C VAL A 375 -13.68 4.35 16.28
N VAL A 376 -12.61 4.84 16.85
CA VAL A 376 -11.43 5.32 16.12
C VAL A 376 -10.18 4.64 16.64
N ARG A 377 -9.22 4.37 15.75
CA ARG A 377 -7.88 3.88 16.11
C ARG A 377 -7.81 2.51 16.77
N VAL A 378 -8.76 1.63 16.59
CA VAL A 378 -8.68 0.25 17.04
C VAL A 378 -8.32 -0.68 15.89
N GLY A 379 -7.68 -1.80 16.19
CA GLY A 379 -7.46 -2.89 15.22
C GLY A 379 -8.73 -3.72 15.01
N ASP A 380 -8.63 -4.71 14.13
CA ASP A 380 -9.78 -5.53 13.71
C ASP A 380 -10.34 -6.47 14.78
N ASP A 381 -9.70 -6.63 15.94
CA ASP A 381 -10.11 -7.60 16.97
C ASP A 381 -10.28 -6.95 18.36
N SER A 382 -10.82 -5.74 18.43
CA SER A 382 -11.01 -5.04 19.71
C SER A 382 -12.35 -5.40 20.34
N PRO A 383 -12.38 -5.96 21.58
CA PRO A 383 -13.62 -6.28 22.26
C PRO A 383 -14.41 -5.02 22.60
N ALA A 384 -15.69 -5.02 22.28
CA ALA A 384 -16.61 -3.94 22.68
C ALA A 384 -17.83 -4.49 23.38
N GLU A 385 -18.25 -3.78 24.43
CA GLU A 385 -19.42 -4.09 25.24
C GLU A 385 -20.35 -2.88 25.31
N VAL A 386 -21.64 -3.11 25.06
CA VAL A 386 -22.71 -2.12 25.35
C VAL A 386 -23.70 -2.75 26.29
N GLU A 387 -23.80 -2.19 27.48
CA GLU A 387 -24.64 -2.73 28.55
C GLU A 387 -25.48 -1.63 29.20
N VAL A 388 -26.66 -2.03 29.69
CA VAL A 388 -27.58 -1.12 30.42
C VAL A 388 -27.66 -1.57 31.87
N PHE A 389 -27.56 -0.62 32.79
CA PHE A 389 -27.60 -0.81 34.25
C PHE A 389 -28.72 0.02 34.87
N ASP A 390 -29.31 -0.47 35.93
CA ASP A 390 -30.18 0.32 36.81
C ASP A 390 -29.38 1.26 37.73
N LEU A 391 -30.06 2.14 38.45
CA LEU A 391 -29.42 3.07 39.38
C LEU A 391 -28.68 2.40 40.54
N ALA A 392 -28.97 1.12 40.85
CA ALA A 392 -28.27 0.32 41.82
C ALA A 392 -26.99 -0.34 41.28
N GLY A 393 -26.67 -0.15 39.99
CA GLY A 393 -25.51 -0.75 39.33
C GLY A 393 -25.69 -2.19 38.91
N ARG A 394 -26.92 -2.71 38.94
CA ARG A 394 -27.23 -4.05 38.46
C ARG A 394 -27.43 -3.98 36.94
N ARG A 395 -26.74 -4.90 36.21
CA ARG A 395 -26.93 -5.02 34.75
C ARG A 395 -28.35 -5.49 34.46
N VAL A 396 -29.01 -4.76 33.60
CA VAL A 396 -30.38 -4.99 33.14
C VAL A 396 -30.37 -5.67 31.77
N ARG A 397 -29.51 -5.20 30.86
CA ARG A 397 -29.41 -5.71 29.51
C ARG A 397 -27.99 -5.65 28.99
N GLN A 398 -27.56 -6.72 28.33
CA GLN A 398 -26.39 -6.75 27.48
C GLN A 398 -26.84 -6.61 26.03
N LEU A 399 -26.51 -5.49 25.38
CA LEU A 399 -26.91 -5.19 24.01
C LEU A 399 -25.93 -5.72 23.00
N VAL A 400 -24.64 -5.61 23.30
CA VAL A 400 -23.54 -6.09 22.45
C VAL A 400 -22.42 -6.65 23.33
N GLU A 401 -21.97 -7.81 22.94
CA GLU A 401 -20.70 -8.42 23.34
C GLU A 401 -20.03 -8.90 22.06
N GLN A 402 -19.19 -8.03 21.48
CA GLN A 402 -18.55 -8.30 20.19
C GLN A 402 -17.04 -8.29 20.41
N ARG A 403 -16.35 -9.33 19.93
CA ARG A 403 -14.91 -9.50 20.12
C ARG A 403 -14.06 -8.93 18.99
N ASP A 404 -14.71 -8.49 17.89
CA ASP A 404 -14.11 -8.11 16.62
C ASP A 404 -14.66 -6.76 16.10
N LEU A 405 -14.80 -5.79 17.00
CA LEU A 405 -15.22 -4.45 16.59
C LEU A 405 -14.05 -3.72 15.91
N SER A 406 -14.25 -3.28 14.68
CA SER A 406 -13.30 -2.46 13.92
C SER A 406 -13.58 -0.96 14.08
N THR A 407 -12.71 -0.12 13.56
CA THR A 407 -12.97 1.31 13.40
C THR A 407 -14.22 1.55 12.56
N GLY A 408 -15.05 2.53 12.93
CA GLY A 408 -16.27 2.84 12.20
C GLY A 408 -17.35 3.54 13.04
N SER A 409 -18.53 3.70 12.42
CA SER A 409 -19.71 4.28 13.06
C SER A 409 -20.72 3.19 13.40
N TYR A 410 -21.25 3.25 14.61
CA TYR A 410 -22.16 2.24 15.15
C TYR A 410 -23.43 2.88 15.69
N ALA A 411 -24.55 2.16 15.55
CA ALA A 411 -25.84 2.52 16.13
C ALA A 411 -26.51 1.24 16.68
N ILE A 412 -26.67 1.18 17.99
CA ILE A 412 -27.19 0.00 18.70
C ILE A 412 -28.50 0.38 19.37
N GLY A 413 -29.56 -0.36 19.05
CA GLY A 413 -30.90 -0.11 19.59
C GLY A 413 -31.16 -0.82 20.91
N TRP A 414 -31.88 -0.17 21.84
CA TRP A 414 -32.47 -0.78 23.03
C TRP A 414 -33.98 -0.54 23.04
N ASP A 415 -34.73 -1.65 23.18
CA ASP A 415 -36.19 -1.71 23.18
C ASP A 415 -36.82 -1.62 24.58
N GLY A 416 -36.05 -1.25 25.60
CA GLY A 416 -36.56 -1.14 26.98
C GLY A 416 -36.80 -2.49 27.65
N ARG A 417 -36.21 -3.60 27.15
CA ARG A 417 -36.32 -4.94 27.73
C ARG A 417 -35.04 -5.35 28.43
N ASP A 418 -35.20 -6.14 29.49
CA ASP A 418 -34.07 -6.79 30.18
C ASP A 418 -33.58 -8.05 29.43
N ASP A 419 -32.56 -8.73 29.98
CA ASP A 419 -32.00 -9.95 29.41
C ASP A 419 -33.01 -11.10 29.34
N ALA A 420 -34.08 -11.08 30.16
CA ALA A 420 -35.17 -12.05 30.14
C ALA A 420 -36.28 -11.67 29.15
N GLY A 421 -36.21 -10.53 28.49
CA GLY A 421 -37.20 -10.02 27.53
C GLY A 421 -38.38 -9.29 28.17
N ALA A 422 -38.36 -9.07 29.49
CA ALA A 422 -39.39 -8.31 30.19
C ALA A 422 -39.16 -6.79 30.06
N LEU A 423 -40.23 -6.01 29.94
CA LEU A 423 -40.13 -4.53 29.97
C LEU A 423 -39.60 -4.10 31.33
N VAL A 424 -38.61 -3.19 31.29
CA VAL A 424 -38.05 -2.63 32.52
C VAL A 424 -38.94 -1.60 33.14
N PRO A 425 -38.97 -1.38 34.46
CA PRO A 425 -39.73 -0.31 35.08
C PRO A 425 -39.40 1.08 34.53
N PRO A 426 -40.36 2.04 34.50
CA PRO A 426 -40.03 3.40 34.15
C PRO A 426 -39.02 3.97 35.12
N GLY A 427 -38.01 4.69 34.59
CA GLY A 427 -36.93 5.23 35.40
C GLY A 427 -35.72 5.63 34.58
N VAL A 428 -34.66 6.00 35.29
CA VAL A 428 -33.37 6.33 34.68
C VAL A 428 -32.41 5.14 34.76
N TYR A 429 -31.74 4.91 33.67
CA TYR A 429 -30.76 3.83 33.49
C TYR A 429 -29.43 4.41 33.02
N TYR A 430 -28.36 3.67 33.23
CA TYR A 430 -27.03 3.97 32.70
C TYR A 430 -26.69 3.00 31.58
N ALA A 431 -26.33 3.53 30.43
CA ALA A 431 -25.68 2.75 29.37
C ALA A 431 -24.18 2.89 29.51
N ARG A 432 -23.50 1.77 29.60
CA ARG A 432 -22.04 1.68 29.56
C ARG A 432 -21.60 1.17 28.20
N LEU A 433 -20.79 1.95 27.54
CA LEU A 433 -20.05 1.56 26.35
C LEU A 433 -18.59 1.40 26.77
N ARG A 434 -18.00 0.23 26.53
CA ARG A 434 -16.60 -0.08 26.81
C ARG A 434 -15.95 -0.67 25.57
N ILE A 435 -14.74 -0.19 25.27
CA ILE A 435 -13.82 -0.78 24.30
C ILE A 435 -12.54 -1.14 25.02
N ASP A 436 -12.07 -2.35 24.78
CA ASP A 436 -10.78 -2.85 25.25
C ASP A 436 -9.82 -2.95 24.07
N THR A 437 -8.53 -2.68 24.27
CA THR A 437 -7.50 -2.83 23.26
C THR A 437 -6.54 -3.91 23.71
N ASP A 438 -6.57 -5.07 23.06
CA ASP A 438 -5.66 -6.19 23.34
C ASP A 438 -4.20 -5.93 22.88
N THR A 439 -3.87 -4.69 22.46
CA THR A 439 -2.55 -4.36 21.94
C THR A 439 -1.60 -3.98 23.09
N GLU A 440 -0.84 -4.95 23.57
CA GLU A 440 0.33 -4.68 24.40
C GLU A 440 1.26 -3.66 23.70
N GLY A 441 1.33 -2.44 24.22
CA GLY A 441 2.24 -1.40 23.76
C GLY A 441 1.63 -0.11 23.20
N ALA A 442 0.31 -0.03 23.01
CA ALA A 442 -0.34 1.19 22.49
C ALA A 442 -0.56 2.30 23.57
N GLY A 443 -0.27 2.03 24.84
CA GLY A 443 -0.40 3.01 25.94
C GLY A 443 -1.85 3.39 26.29
N ILE A 444 -2.86 2.67 25.78
CA ILE A 444 -4.29 2.85 26.09
C ILE A 444 -4.86 1.47 26.37
N ASP A 445 -5.19 1.21 27.65
CA ASP A 445 -5.72 -0.08 28.12
C ASP A 445 -7.21 -0.27 27.84
N GLY A 446 -7.85 0.62 27.09
CA GLY A 446 -9.27 0.65 26.79
C GLY A 446 -9.93 1.98 27.20
N GLU A 447 -11.17 2.17 26.77
CA GLU A 447 -11.98 3.35 27.10
C GLU A 447 -13.40 2.92 27.46
N GLN A 448 -13.99 3.63 28.45
CA GLN A 448 -15.42 3.47 28.77
C GLN A 448 -16.12 4.80 28.85
N VAL A 449 -17.36 4.83 28.34
CA VAL A 449 -18.25 5.99 28.41
C VAL A 449 -19.56 5.58 29.03
N LEU A 450 -20.06 6.40 29.98
CA LEU A 450 -21.36 6.23 30.60
C LEU A 450 -22.32 7.32 30.08
N LYS A 451 -23.52 6.90 29.66
CA LYS A 451 -24.61 7.81 29.25
C LYS A 451 -25.88 7.46 30.02
N THR A 452 -26.70 8.47 30.29
CA THR A 452 -28.00 8.27 30.93
C THR A 452 -29.10 8.15 29.89
N ILE A 453 -30.07 7.30 30.16
CA ILE A 453 -31.27 7.09 29.36
C ILE A 453 -32.46 6.95 30.29
N ALA A 454 -33.63 7.48 29.91
CA ALA A 454 -34.83 7.36 30.67
C ALA A 454 -35.93 6.60 29.91
N VAL A 455 -36.58 5.69 30.64
CA VAL A 455 -37.74 4.93 30.16
C VAL A 455 -38.97 5.55 30.78
N ALA A 456 -39.97 5.87 29.97
CA ALA A 456 -41.25 6.38 30.39
C ALA A 456 -42.38 5.57 29.72
N TYR A 457 -43.56 5.56 30.31
CA TYR A 457 -44.77 4.93 29.75
C TYR A 457 -45.90 5.91 29.67
#